data_717eafff491131cb81d7d326a8317052
#
_entry.id   717eafff491131cb81d7d326a8317052
#
_cell.length_a   1.000
_cell.length_b   1.000
_cell.length_c   1.000
_cell.angle_alpha   90.00
_cell.angle_beta   90.00
_cell.angle_gamma   90.00
#
_symmetry.space_group_name_H-M   'P 1'
#
loop_
_entity.id
_entity.type
_entity.pdbx_description
1 polymer ?
#
loop_
_entity_poly.entity_id
_entity_poly.type
_entity_poly.pdbx_seq_one_letter_code
_entity_poly.pdbx_strand_id
1 'polypeptide(L)'
;MARRATLKDVAERAQVSTATVSYVLNDKKSISEQTKTRVYDAIRDLNYVPDLSARSLSSRDSKLIGIVIPQTEPGSKLMLQNDFYSEIVGSIEYHARQHGYHVIISASDVNESYLTLAKERNLDGIIVIGMYPDDFYRQMKKTQIPIVLIDSYCIDHYYNSIRIAAAYGSY
;
A
#
# COMPACT_ATOMS: atom_id res chain seq x y z
N MET A 1 -21.58 11.97 18.81
CA MET A 1 -20.76 10.96 18.11
C MET A 1 -20.10 10.07 19.13
N ALA A 2 -20.23 8.75 19.05
CA ALA A 2 -19.56 7.83 19.96
C ALA A 2 -18.04 7.92 19.77
N ARG A 3 -17.29 8.01 20.86
CA ARG A 3 -15.82 8.00 20.83
C ARG A 3 -15.32 6.67 20.26
N ARG A 4 -14.44 6.72 19.27
CA ARG A 4 -13.80 5.52 18.71
C ARG A 4 -12.91 4.88 19.79
N ALA A 5 -13.04 3.57 19.99
CA ALA A 5 -12.19 2.84 20.93
C ALA A 5 -10.72 2.94 20.52
N THR A 6 -9.84 3.03 21.52
CA THR A 6 -8.39 3.16 21.34
C THR A 6 -7.68 1.87 21.77
N LEU A 7 -6.40 1.72 21.40
CA LEU A 7 -5.55 0.63 21.86
C LEU A 7 -5.49 0.57 23.42
N LYS A 8 -5.57 1.73 24.07
CA LYS A 8 -5.57 1.84 25.53
C LYS A 8 -6.85 1.26 26.13
N ASP A 9 -8.00 1.54 25.50
CA ASP A 9 -9.28 0.99 25.97
C ASP A 9 -9.30 -0.54 25.87
N VAL A 10 -8.71 -1.12 24.80
CA VAL A 10 -8.53 -2.57 24.65
C VAL A 10 -7.63 -3.14 25.74
N ALA A 11 -6.51 -2.49 26.02
CA ALA A 11 -5.56 -2.92 27.05
C ALA A 11 -6.22 -2.94 28.45
N GLU A 12 -6.95 -1.91 28.80
CA GLU A 12 -7.73 -1.80 30.05
C GLU A 12 -8.79 -2.89 30.11
N ARG A 13 -9.59 -3.09 29.05
CA ARG A 13 -10.64 -4.11 29.01
C ARG A 13 -10.09 -5.54 29.09
N ALA A 14 -8.94 -5.81 28.47
CA ALA A 14 -8.26 -7.11 28.50
C ALA A 14 -7.38 -7.31 29.75
N GLN A 15 -7.21 -6.29 30.59
CA GLN A 15 -6.33 -6.28 31.78
C GLN A 15 -4.88 -6.64 31.42
N VAL A 16 -4.34 -6.01 30.39
CA VAL A 16 -2.95 -6.18 29.95
C VAL A 16 -2.33 -4.82 29.59
N SER A 17 -1.03 -4.80 29.33
CA SER A 17 -0.38 -3.58 28.85
C SER A 17 -0.72 -3.31 27.36
N THR A 18 -0.62 -2.06 26.91
CA THR A 18 -0.75 -1.70 25.49
C THR A 18 0.29 -2.41 24.63
N ALA A 19 1.49 -2.66 25.17
CA ALA A 19 2.54 -3.45 24.50
C ALA A 19 2.08 -4.90 24.28
N THR A 20 1.39 -5.51 25.27
CA THR A 20 0.84 -6.87 25.12
C THR A 20 -0.23 -6.91 24.04
N VAL A 21 -1.14 -5.93 23.99
CA VAL A 21 -2.14 -5.84 22.92
C VAL A 21 -1.44 -5.75 21.55
N SER A 22 -0.43 -4.89 21.43
CA SER A 22 0.36 -4.75 20.20
C SER A 22 1.04 -6.07 19.80
N TYR A 23 1.58 -6.85 20.77
CA TYR A 23 2.20 -8.14 20.48
C TYR A 23 1.19 -9.18 20.00
N VAL A 24 -0.02 -9.21 20.58
CA VAL A 24 -1.10 -10.09 20.12
C VAL A 24 -1.53 -9.73 18.69
N LEU A 25 -1.74 -8.44 18.40
CA LEU A 25 -2.13 -7.97 17.07
C LEU A 25 -1.08 -8.25 15.99
N ASN A 26 0.19 -8.38 16.38
CA ASN A 26 1.32 -8.66 15.48
C ASN A 26 1.78 -10.12 15.53
N ASP A 27 0.99 -11.01 16.12
CA ASP A 27 1.23 -12.46 16.24
C ASP A 27 2.62 -12.84 16.76
N LYS A 28 3.14 -12.11 17.74
CA LYS A 28 4.41 -12.46 18.39
C LYS A 28 4.24 -13.69 19.24
N LYS A 29 5.08 -14.71 19.01
CA LYS A 29 4.98 -16.07 19.61
C LYS A 29 5.14 -16.17 21.13
N SER A 30 5.48 -15.09 21.82
CA SER A 30 5.73 -15.09 23.27
C SER A 30 4.50 -14.86 24.15
N ILE A 31 3.29 -14.81 23.59
CA ILE A 31 2.06 -14.52 24.31
C ILE A 31 1.23 -15.80 24.49
N SER A 32 0.77 -16.08 25.72
CA SER A 32 -0.06 -17.24 26.01
C SER A 32 -1.42 -17.17 25.31
N GLU A 33 -1.96 -18.32 24.92
CA GLU A 33 -3.27 -18.39 24.24
C GLU A 33 -4.39 -17.77 25.11
N GLN A 34 -4.34 -17.95 26.42
CA GLN A 34 -5.29 -17.30 27.33
C GLN A 34 -5.26 -15.77 27.23
N THR A 35 -4.06 -15.19 27.11
CA THR A 35 -3.90 -13.73 26.95
C THR A 35 -4.38 -13.28 25.59
N LYS A 36 -4.09 -14.03 24.53
CA LYS A 36 -4.61 -13.74 23.17
C LYS A 36 -6.13 -13.71 23.15
N THR A 37 -6.78 -14.74 23.75
CA THR A 37 -8.25 -14.81 23.83
C THR A 37 -8.82 -13.57 24.51
N ARG A 38 -8.30 -13.17 25.69
CA ARG A 38 -8.78 -11.97 26.39
C ARG A 38 -8.66 -10.69 25.55
N VAL A 39 -7.55 -10.55 24.79
CA VAL A 39 -7.33 -9.41 23.94
C VAL A 39 -8.30 -9.41 22.76
N TYR A 40 -8.51 -10.55 22.09
CA TYR A 40 -9.46 -10.65 20.98
C TYR A 40 -10.91 -10.43 21.42
N ASP A 41 -11.29 -10.91 22.61
CA ASP A 41 -12.61 -10.64 23.19
C ASP A 41 -12.80 -9.15 23.47
N ALA A 42 -11.79 -8.48 24.04
CA ALA A 42 -11.84 -7.04 24.28
C ALA A 42 -11.95 -6.22 22.97
N ILE A 43 -11.24 -6.63 21.91
CA ILE A 43 -11.33 -6.02 20.58
C ILE A 43 -12.75 -6.14 20.03
N ARG A 44 -13.36 -7.32 20.13
CA ARG A 44 -14.73 -7.57 19.68
C ARG A 44 -15.74 -6.77 20.48
N ASP A 45 -15.66 -6.79 21.81
CA ASP A 45 -16.58 -6.09 22.72
C ASP A 45 -16.60 -4.58 22.48
N LEU A 46 -15.41 -4.00 22.23
CA LEU A 46 -15.23 -2.58 22.01
C LEU A 46 -15.40 -2.16 20.55
N ASN A 47 -15.66 -3.13 19.66
CA ASN A 47 -15.64 -2.91 18.21
C ASN A 47 -14.38 -2.12 17.77
N TYR A 48 -13.24 -2.47 18.36
CA TYR A 48 -11.99 -1.80 18.08
C TYR A 48 -11.44 -2.21 16.73
N VAL A 49 -11.19 -1.23 15.87
CA VAL A 49 -10.50 -1.43 14.59
C VAL A 49 -9.08 -0.90 14.76
N PRO A 50 -8.05 -1.75 14.60
CA PRO A 50 -6.67 -1.31 14.65
C PRO A 50 -6.43 -0.17 13.67
N ASP A 51 -5.81 0.91 14.15
CA ASP A 51 -5.40 2.00 13.28
C ASP A 51 -4.16 1.54 12.49
N LEU A 52 -4.32 1.40 11.17
CA LEU A 52 -3.23 1.01 10.27
C LEU A 52 -2.07 2.01 10.33
N SER A 53 -2.35 3.29 10.56
CA SER A 53 -1.32 4.33 10.73
C SER A 53 -0.50 4.14 12.00
N ALA A 54 -1.12 3.75 13.11
CA ALA A 54 -0.42 3.44 14.37
C ALA A 54 0.38 2.12 14.24
N ARG A 55 -0.09 1.19 13.43
CA ARG A 55 0.59 -0.08 13.15
C ARG A 55 1.83 0.14 12.27
N SER A 56 1.74 0.98 11.25
CA SER A 56 2.86 1.33 10.35
C SER A 56 3.96 2.12 11.05
N LEU A 57 3.65 2.88 12.11
CA LEU A 57 4.65 3.55 12.94
C LEU A 57 5.49 2.58 13.80
N SER A 58 4.95 1.41 14.15
CA SER A 58 5.65 0.40 14.96
C SER A 58 6.28 -0.74 14.14
N SER A 59 5.73 -1.05 12.99
CA SER A 59 6.31 -1.93 11.99
C SER A 59 6.56 -1.10 10.74
N ARG A 60 7.77 -1.04 10.21
CA ARG A 60 8.11 -0.34 8.96
C ARG A 60 7.34 -0.86 7.72
N ASP A 61 6.28 -1.62 7.90
CA ASP A 61 5.53 -2.36 6.90
C ASP A 61 4.06 -1.92 6.98
N SER A 62 3.62 -1.13 6.01
CA SER A 62 2.24 -0.60 5.94
C SER A 62 1.27 -1.57 5.28
N LYS A 63 1.78 -2.56 4.56
CA LYS A 63 1.01 -3.43 3.67
C LYS A 63 0.24 -2.67 2.58
N LEU A 64 0.78 -1.50 2.16
CA LEU A 64 0.21 -0.68 1.11
C LEU A 64 1.14 -0.61 -0.10
N ILE A 65 0.59 -0.87 -1.28
CA ILE A 65 1.26 -0.68 -2.57
C ILE A 65 0.53 0.43 -3.33
N GLY A 66 1.28 1.40 -3.83
CA GLY A 66 0.75 2.45 -4.71
C GLY A 66 0.76 2.00 -6.16
N ILE A 67 -0.32 2.24 -6.89
CA ILE A 67 -0.35 2.13 -8.36
C ILE A 67 -0.51 3.53 -8.94
N VAL A 68 0.40 3.89 -9.84
CA VAL A 68 0.36 5.13 -10.61
C VAL A 68 -0.03 4.81 -12.04
N ILE A 69 -1.12 5.42 -12.51
CA ILE A 69 -1.65 5.26 -13.85
C ILE A 69 -1.63 6.62 -14.56
N PRO A 70 -1.24 6.69 -15.86
CA PRO A 70 -1.24 7.94 -16.58
C PRO A 70 -2.64 8.50 -16.75
N GLN A 71 -2.73 9.83 -16.80
CA GLN A 71 -3.90 10.56 -17.29
C GLN A 71 -3.64 11.00 -18.73
N THR A 72 -4.67 10.96 -19.58
CA THR A 72 -4.57 11.47 -20.95
C THR A 72 -4.45 12.99 -20.97
N GLU A 73 -5.09 13.67 -20.01
CA GLU A 73 -5.06 15.12 -19.83
C GLU A 73 -5.14 15.46 -18.34
N PRO A 74 -4.56 16.59 -17.90
CA PRO A 74 -4.68 17.06 -16.52
C PRO A 74 -6.15 17.17 -16.09
N GLY A 75 -6.49 16.56 -14.96
CA GLY A 75 -7.87 16.55 -14.45
C GLY A 75 -8.82 15.56 -15.12
N SER A 76 -8.37 14.78 -16.11
CA SER A 76 -9.17 13.74 -16.74
C SER A 76 -9.40 12.55 -15.81
N LYS A 77 -10.39 11.70 -16.15
CA LYS A 77 -10.61 10.43 -15.45
C LYS A 77 -9.41 9.50 -15.67
N LEU A 78 -9.18 8.63 -14.71
CA LEU A 78 -8.19 7.56 -14.84
C LEU A 78 -8.46 6.70 -16.08
N MET A 79 -7.40 6.26 -16.75
CA MET A 79 -7.50 5.37 -17.92
C MET A 79 -8.01 3.96 -17.60
N LEU A 80 -8.70 3.77 -16.50
CA LEU A 80 -9.31 2.49 -16.08
C LEU A 80 -10.45 2.03 -17.02
N GLN A 81 -10.92 2.88 -17.92
CA GLN A 81 -11.87 2.50 -18.98
C GLN A 81 -11.18 1.76 -20.13
N ASN A 82 -9.86 1.79 -20.22
CA ASN A 82 -9.09 1.01 -21.15
C ASN A 82 -8.83 -0.38 -20.57
N ASP A 83 -9.24 -1.42 -21.28
CA ASP A 83 -9.15 -2.83 -20.86
C ASP A 83 -7.73 -3.21 -20.43
N PHE A 84 -6.71 -2.71 -21.13
CA PHE A 84 -5.31 -2.95 -20.80
C PHE A 84 -4.98 -2.52 -19.37
N TYR A 85 -5.34 -1.30 -18.97
CA TYR A 85 -5.06 -0.81 -17.62
C TYR A 85 -5.93 -1.49 -16.57
N SER A 86 -7.21 -1.74 -16.88
CA SER A 86 -8.13 -2.39 -15.94
C SER A 86 -7.72 -3.83 -15.65
N GLU A 87 -7.28 -4.59 -16.64
CA GLU A 87 -6.80 -5.96 -16.46
C GLU A 87 -5.51 -6.02 -15.65
N ILE A 88 -4.54 -5.14 -15.94
CA ILE A 88 -3.29 -5.07 -15.18
C ILE A 88 -3.56 -4.71 -13.72
N VAL A 89 -4.36 -3.67 -13.48
CA VAL A 89 -4.71 -3.23 -12.12
C VAL A 89 -5.45 -4.31 -11.35
N GLY A 90 -6.42 -4.97 -11.99
CA GLY A 90 -7.17 -6.07 -11.40
C GLY A 90 -6.26 -7.25 -11.03
N SER A 91 -5.31 -7.59 -11.90
CA SER A 91 -4.32 -8.63 -11.64
C SER A 91 -3.40 -8.26 -10.48
N ILE A 92 -2.90 -7.02 -10.44
CA ILE A 92 -2.05 -6.53 -9.34
C ILE A 92 -2.82 -6.58 -8.02
N GLU A 93 -4.07 -6.09 -7.98
CA GLU A 93 -4.90 -6.11 -6.77
C GLU A 93 -5.10 -7.54 -6.27
N TYR A 94 -5.48 -8.44 -7.17
CA TYR A 94 -5.70 -9.83 -6.81
C TYR A 94 -4.47 -10.45 -6.14
N HIS A 95 -3.29 -10.32 -6.76
CA HIS A 95 -2.06 -10.89 -6.23
C HIS A 95 -1.58 -10.17 -4.95
N ALA A 96 -1.68 -8.85 -4.88
CA ALA A 96 -1.35 -8.08 -3.69
C ALA A 96 -2.18 -8.55 -2.48
N ARG A 97 -3.49 -8.70 -2.66
CA ARG A 97 -4.42 -9.17 -1.63
C ARG A 97 -4.11 -10.59 -1.16
N GLN A 98 -3.70 -11.51 -2.06
CA GLN A 98 -3.27 -12.86 -1.67
C GLN A 98 -2.05 -12.84 -0.75
N HIS A 99 -1.20 -11.80 -0.83
CA HIS A 99 -0.02 -11.61 0.02
C HIS A 99 -0.26 -10.65 1.19
N GLY A 100 -1.53 -10.29 1.47
CA GLY A 100 -1.91 -9.42 2.59
C GLY A 100 -1.59 -7.95 2.36
N TYR A 101 -1.40 -7.52 1.10
CA TYR A 101 -1.24 -6.12 0.72
C TYR A 101 -2.56 -5.51 0.26
N HIS A 102 -2.70 -4.21 0.44
CA HIS A 102 -3.77 -3.39 -0.13
C HIS A 102 -3.20 -2.46 -1.18
N VAL A 103 -4.03 -2.08 -2.14
CA VAL A 103 -3.62 -1.24 -3.26
C VAL A 103 -4.26 0.14 -3.16
N ILE A 104 -3.47 1.18 -3.34
CA ILE A 104 -3.93 2.57 -3.49
C ILE A 104 -3.66 2.99 -4.94
N ILE A 105 -4.72 3.29 -5.68
CA ILE A 105 -4.61 3.76 -7.05
C ILE A 105 -4.64 5.29 -7.04
N SER A 106 -3.69 5.92 -7.69
CA SER A 106 -3.64 7.36 -7.87
C SER A 106 -3.41 7.70 -9.33
N ALA A 107 -4.09 8.74 -9.78
CA ALA A 107 -3.72 9.42 -10.99
C ALA A 107 -2.37 10.10 -10.78
N SER A 108 -1.48 9.98 -11.73
CA SER A 108 -0.33 10.84 -11.75
C SER A 108 -0.67 12.12 -12.52
N ASP A 109 -1.06 13.11 -11.79
CA ASP A 109 -0.54 14.42 -12.12
C ASP A 109 0.91 14.40 -11.68
N VAL A 110 1.84 14.65 -12.60
CA VAL A 110 3.30 14.47 -12.46
C VAL A 110 3.93 15.40 -11.40
N ASN A 111 3.15 15.84 -10.46
CA ASN A 111 3.48 16.82 -9.44
C ASN A 111 3.97 16.13 -8.16
N GLU A 112 4.70 16.89 -7.36
CA GLU A 112 5.21 16.52 -6.01
C GLU A 112 4.17 15.84 -5.10
N SER A 113 2.86 15.97 -5.42
CA SER A 113 1.76 15.41 -4.64
C SER A 113 1.81 13.90 -4.50
N TYR A 114 2.26 13.14 -5.53
CA TYR A 114 2.30 11.68 -5.42
C TYR A 114 3.41 11.19 -4.46
N LEU A 115 4.59 11.79 -4.51
CA LEU A 115 5.68 11.45 -3.58
C LEU A 115 5.33 11.83 -2.15
N THR A 116 4.59 12.92 -1.97
CA THR A 116 4.05 13.31 -0.67
C THR A 116 3.04 12.28 -0.17
N LEU A 117 2.08 11.88 -1.01
CA LEU A 117 1.12 10.82 -0.68
C LEU A 117 1.82 9.50 -0.33
N ALA A 118 2.81 9.10 -1.12
CA ALA A 118 3.57 7.88 -0.89
C ALA A 118 4.27 7.87 0.47
N LYS A 119 4.86 9.01 0.86
CA LYS A 119 5.51 9.20 2.17
C LYS A 119 4.48 9.26 3.30
N GLU A 120 3.42 10.05 3.16
CA GLU A 120 2.37 10.20 4.18
C GLU A 120 1.65 8.89 4.47
N ARG A 121 1.44 8.07 3.44
CA ARG A 121 0.80 6.75 3.56
C ARG A 121 1.80 5.64 3.88
N ASN A 122 3.10 5.95 3.92
CA ASN A 122 4.17 4.99 4.20
C ASN A 122 4.07 3.76 3.28
N LEU A 123 3.99 3.99 1.95
CA LEU A 123 3.86 2.90 0.99
C LEU A 123 5.09 1.98 1.02
N ASP A 124 4.88 0.68 0.98
CA ASP A 124 5.94 -0.33 0.94
C ASP A 124 6.53 -0.50 -0.47
N GLY A 125 5.78 -0.13 -1.50
CA GLY A 125 6.19 -0.19 -2.89
C GLY A 125 5.30 0.65 -3.79
N ILE A 126 5.80 0.95 -4.99
CA ILE A 126 5.08 1.70 -6.02
C ILE A 126 5.17 0.94 -7.34
N ILE A 127 4.06 0.78 -8.01
CA ILE A 127 3.98 0.25 -9.37
C ILE A 127 3.55 1.40 -10.28
N VAL A 128 4.38 1.70 -11.29
CA VAL A 128 4.12 2.74 -12.28
C VAL A 128 3.77 2.05 -13.59
N ILE A 129 2.58 2.33 -14.14
CA ILE A 129 2.09 1.72 -15.37
C ILE A 129 2.05 2.78 -16.46
N GLY A 130 2.66 2.49 -17.62
CA GLY A 130 2.67 3.37 -18.78
C GLY A 130 3.88 4.31 -18.83
N MET A 131 3.80 5.27 -19.74
CA MET A 131 4.91 6.18 -20.06
C MET A 131 4.72 7.54 -19.40
N TYR A 132 5.82 8.09 -18.92
CA TYR A 132 5.88 9.40 -18.26
C TYR A 132 7.06 10.21 -18.80
N PRO A 133 7.06 11.54 -18.64
CA PRO A 133 8.22 12.38 -18.93
C PRO A 133 9.43 12.02 -18.06
N ASP A 134 10.64 12.27 -18.57
CA ASP A 134 11.90 11.99 -17.86
C ASP A 134 11.98 12.63 -16.48
N ASP A 135 11.38 13.81 -16.31
CA ASP A 135 11.32 14.50 -15.02
C ASP A 135 10.59 13.70 -13.94
N PHE A 136 9.54 12.98 -14.32
CA PHE A 136 8.82 12.09 -13.42
C PHE A 136 9.78 11.02 -12.84
N TYR A 137 10.52 10.33 -13.70
CA TYR A 137 11.46 9.31 -13.26
C TYR A 137 12.60 9.87 -12.42
N ARG A 138 13.10 11.07 -12.74
CA ARG A 138 14.11 11.77 -11.92
C ARG A 138 13.59 12.13 -10.53
N GLN A 139 12.33 12.52 -10.40
CA GLN A 139 11.74 12.79 -9.11
C GLN A 139 11.50 11.50 -8.30
N MET A 140 11.04 10.44 -8.95
CA MET A 140 10.82 9.15 -8.31
C MET A 140 12.10 8.54 -7.72
N LYS A 141 13.28 8.82 -8.30
CA LYS A 141 14.59 8.43 -7.73
C LYS A 141 14.87 9.02 -6.35
N LYS A 142 14.24 10.14 -5.99
CA LYS A 142 14.43 10.77 -4.68
C LYS A 142 13.74 10.02 -3.55
N THR A 143 12.87 9.06 -3.87
CA THR A 143 12.24 8.19 -2.88
C THR A 143 13.09 6.94 -2.63
N GLN A 144 13.09 6.45 -1.40
CA GLN A 144 13.71 5.16 -1.05
C GLN A 144 12.70 3.99 -1.17
N ILE A 145 11.49 4.27 -1.65
CA ILE A 145 10.45 3.26 -1.83
C ILE A 145 10.78 2.43 -3.07
N PRO A 146 10.73 1.08 -3.00
CA PRO A 146 10.90 0.22 -4.17
C PRO A 146 9.89 0.55 -5.28
N ILE A 147 10.37 0.64 -6.53
CA ILE A 147 9.54 0.99 -7.68
C ILE A 147 9.69 -0.06 -8.76
N VAL A 148 8.55 -0.47 -9.33
CA VAL A 148 8.48 -1.34 -10.52
C VAL A 148 7.76 -0.59 -11.62
N LEU A 149 8.31 -0.60 -12.82
CA LEU A 149 7.72 0.00 -14.01
C LEU A 149 7.06 -1.10 -14.87
N ILE A 150 5.84 -0.85 -15.35
CA ILE A 150 5.13 -1.72 -16.28
C ILE A 150 4.83 -0.94 -17.56
N ASP A 151 5.23 -1.51 -18.69
CA ASP A 151 5.04 -0.92 -20.01
C ASP A 151 5.61 0.52 -20.12
N SER A 152 6.79 0.70 -19.53
CA SER A 152 7.49 1.98 -19.48
C SER A 152 8.80 1.90 -20.28
N TYR A 153 9.12 2.95 -21.03
CA TYR A 153 10.35 3.07 -21.83
C TYR A 153 11.42 3.93 -21.15
N CYS A 154 11.49 3.87 -19.82
CA CYS A 154 12.58 4.55 -19.11
C CYS A 154 13.93 3.90 -19.47
N ILE A 155 14.86 4.70 -20.02
CA ILE A 155 16.21 4.26 -20.41
C ILE A 155 17.09 4.00 -19.16
N ASP A 156 16.65 4.48 -18.03
CA ASP A 156 17.39 4.40 -16.78
C ASP A 156 17.31 3.01 -16.16
N HIS A 157 18.44 2.31 -16.10
CA HIS A 157 18.56 0.99 -15.50
C HIS A 157 18.37 0.95 -13.97
N TYR A 158 18.01 2.08 -13.35
CA TYR A 158 17.78 2.17 -11.91
C TYR A 158 16.51 1.42 -11.46
N TYR A 159 15.52 1.27 -12.35
CA TYR A 159 14.23 0.66 -12.02
C TYR A 159 14.11 -0.78 -12.54
N ASN A 160 13.47 -1.63 -11.74
CA ASN A 160 12.97 -2.90 -12.26
C ASN A 160 11.81 -2.62 -13.22
N SER A 161 11.86 -3.19 -14.43
CA SER A 161 10.81 -2.98 -15.43
C SER A 161 10.29 -4.29 -16.02
N ILE A 162 8.98 -4.34 -16.22
CA ILE A 162 8.27 -5.39 -16.96
C ILE A 162 7.81 -4.79 -18.27
N ARG A 163 8.22 -5.38 -19.40
CA ARG A 163 7.86 -4.90 -20.74
C ARG A 163 7.21 -6.01 -21.54
N ILE A 164 6.27 -5.64 -22.40
CA ILE A 164 5.75 -6.56 -23.40
C ILE A 164 6.82 -6.72 -24.48
N ALA A 165 7.22 -7.96 -24.78
CA ALA A 165 8.16 -8.26 -25.85
C ALA A 165 7.44 -8.12 -27.21
N ALA A 166 7.28 -6.89 -27.69
CA ALA A 166 6.60 -6.58 -28.94
C ALA A 166 7.26 -7.22 -30.19
N ALA A 167 8.50 -7.67 -30.09
CA ALA A 167 9.23 -8.31 -31.18
C ALA A 167 8.66 -9.68 -31.61
N TYR A 168 7.81 -10.30 -30.80
CA TYR A 168 7.19 -11.60 -31.10
C TYR A 168 5.71 -11.54 -31.51
N GLY A 169 5.13 -10.35 -31.57
CA GLY A 169 3.68 -10.14 -31.86
C GLY A 169 3.34 -9.68 -33.26
N SER A 170 4.32 -9.52 -34.14
CA SER A 170 4.09 -9.11 -35.54
C SER A 170 4.22 -10.31 -36.48
N TYR A 171 3.18 -11.16 -36.50
CA TYR A 171 2.90 -12.07 -37.58
C TYR A 171 1.45 -11.91 -38.01
#